data_4d799dcaf3fc1f4d77079647acf54310
#
_entry.id   4d799dcaf3fc1f4d77079647acf54310
#
_cell.length_a   1.000
_cell.length_b   1.000
_cell.length_c   1.000
_cell.angle_alpha   90.00
_cell.angle_beta   90.00
_cell.angle_gamma   90.00
#
_symmetry.space_group_name_H-M   'P 1'
#
loop_
_entity.id
_entity.type
_entity.pdbx_description
1 polymer ?
#
loop_
_entity_poly.entity_id
_entity_poly.type
_entity_poly.pdbx_seq_one_letter_code
_entity_poly.pdbx_strand_id
1 'polypeptide(L)'
;MSHRKFEAPRHGSLAFLPRKRAARHRGKVKSFPKDDPKKPVHLTAAMGYKAGMTTIVRDLDRPGAKSHKKEIVEAVSIIDTPPMIVVGLVGYIETPRGLRSLTTVWAEHLSDEVKRRFYKNWYKSKKKAFTKYAKKHSENSGSSVTRELERIKKYCTVVRVLAHTQIRKTPLKQKKSHLMEVQVNGGSVADKVSFGHGLFEKPVSIDSIFEQDEVIDVIAVTKGHGFNGVTARWGTKKLPRKTHKGLRKVACIGAWHPSHVQWTVARAGQMGYHHRTSVNHKIYRIGKGDDEGNASTEQDITKKTITPLGGFVRYGEVKNDFVMVKGSIPGVKKRVMTLRKSMFTHTSRKALEKVQLKWIDTSSEFGHGAFQTPAEKKQFLGTLKKDLVQSS
;
A
#
# COMPACT_ATOMS: atom_id res chain seq x y z
N MET A 1 -25.12 -43.25 -7.36
CA MET A 1 -24.27 -42.24 -6.75
C MET A 1 -24.30 -42.42 -5.25
N SER A 2 -23.14 -42.42 -4.56
CA SER A 2 -23.15 -42.53 -3.10
C SER A 2 -23.63 -41.21 -2.49
N HIS A 3 -24.59 -41.31 -1.56
CA HIS A 3 -25.13 -40.16 -0.85
C HIS A 3 -24.16 -39.72 0.26
N ARG A 4 -23.85 -38.40 0.33
CA ARG A 4 -23.05 -37.84 1.40
C ARG A 4 -23.90 -37.72 2.66
N LYS A 5 -23.49 -38.39 3.75
CA LYS A 5 -24.24 -38.38 5.01
C LYS A 5 -24.18 -37.03 5.73
N PHE A 6 -23.02 -36.34 5.69
CA PHE A 6 -22.80 -35.09 6.41
C PHE A 6 -22.26 -34.03 5.46
N GLU A 7 -22.78 -32.84 5.56
CA GLU A 7 -22.31 -31.69 4.85
C GLU A 7 -21.13 -31.04 5.58
N ALA A 8 -20.26 -30.40 4.84
CA ALA A 8 -19.13 -29.62 5.39
C ALA A 8 -18.90 -28.39 4.53
N PRO A 9 -18.47 -27.25 5.16
CA PRO A 9 -18.13 -26.07 4.42
C PRO A 9 -16.99 -26.33 3.43
N ARG A 10 -16.99 -25.58 2.33
CA ARG A 10 -15.90 -25.61 1.36
C ARG A 10 -14.60 -25.06 1.97
N HIS A 11 -13.47 -25.71 1.71
CA HIS A 11 -12.15 -25.18 2.03
C HIS A 11 -11.70 -24.20 0.96
N GLY A 12 -11.49 -22.94 1.35
CA GLY A 12 -11.05 -21.86 0.49
C GLY A 12 -12.15 -21.28 -0.41
N SER A 13 -11.93 -20.07 -0.89
CA SER A 13 -12.85 -19.35 -1.77
C SER A 13 -12.49 -19.55 -3.24
N LEU A 14 -13.47 -19.80 -4.08
CA LEU A 14 -13.32 -19.89 -5.53
C LEU A 14 -13.25 -18.51 -6.22
N ALA A 15 -13.65 -17.44 -5.54
CA ALA A 15 -13.63 -16.08 -6.08
C ALA A 15 -12.22 -15.54 -6.33
N PHE A 16 -11.19 -16.15 -5.74
CA PHE A 16 -9.79 -15.77 -5.90
C PHE A 16 -9.01 -16.68 -6.86
N LEU A 17 -9.70 -17.39 -7.74
CA LEU A 17 -9.08 -18.18 -8.79
C LEU A 17 -8.81 -17.33 -10.04
N PRO A 18 -7.78 -17.65 -10.85
CA PRO A 18 -6.73 -18.65 -10.58
C PRO A 18 -5.69 -18.16 -9.55
N ARG A 19 -5.24 -19.04 -8.66
CA ARG A 19 -4.17 -18.76 -7.71
C ARG A 19 -2.80 -18.88 -8.38
N LYS A 20 -2.41 -17.88 -9.15
CA LYS A 20 -1.12 -17.79 -9.84
C LYS A 20 -0.30 -16.60 -9.33
N ARG A 21 0.98 -16.54 -9.69
CA ARG A 21 1.81 -15.36 -9.42
C ARG A 21 1.20 -14.13 -10.07
N ALA A 22 1.15 -13.02 -9.34
CA ALA A 22 0.68 -11.75 -9.87
C ALA A 22 1.58 -11.28 -11.03
N ALA A 23 0.96 -10.81 -12.12
CA ALA A 23 1.70 -10.27 -13.26
C ALA A 23 2.39 -8.95 -12.96
N ARG A 24 1.95 -8.24 -11.92
CA ARG A 24 2.47 -6.92 -11.49
C ARG A 24 3.03 -7.02 -10.10
N HIS A 25 4.12 -6.28 -9.85
CA HIS A 25 4.66 -6.12 -8.51
C HIS A 25 3.88 -5.08 -7.69
N ARG A 26 3.41 -4.00 -8.32
CA ARG A 26 2.60 -2.95 -7.72
C ARG A 26 1.12 -3.34 -7.66
N GLY A 27 0.44 -3.03 -6.56
CA GLY A 27 -1.02 -3.15 -6.46
C GLY A 27 -1.72 -2.29 -7.52
N LYS A 28 -2.61 -2.87 -8.32
CA LYS A 28 -3.44 -2.14 -9.29
C LYS A 28 -4.79 -1.81 -8.66
N VAL A 29 -5.19 -0.55 -8.70
CA VAL A 29 -6.54 -0.13 -8.37
C VAL A 29 -7.47 -0.58 -9.49
N LYS A 30 -8.35 -1.52 -9.20
CA LYS A 30 -9.35 -2.02 -10.18
C LYS A 30 -10.58 -1.11 -10.24
N SER A 31 -10.94 -0.53 -9.10
CA SER A 31 -12.06 0.41 -8.98
C SER A 31 -11.67 1.51 -8.00
N PHE A 32 -12.01 2.74 -8.33
CA PHE A 32 -11.87 3.90 -7.45
C PHE A 32 -13.19 4.14 -6.71
N PRO A 33 -13.19 4.89 -5.59
CA PRO A 33 -14.42 5.30 -4.91
C PRO A 33 -15.35 6.05 -5.88
N LYS A 34 -16.67 5.93 -5.64
CA LYS A 34 -17.66 6.65 -6.42
C LYS A 34 -17.41 8.15 -6.32
N ASP A 35 -17.50 8.84 -7.43
CA ASP A 35 -17.36 10.28 -7.48
C ASP A 35 -18.57 10.99 -6.88
N ASP A 36 -18.33 12.07 -6.15
CA ASP A 36 -19.36 12.93 -5.58
C ASP A 36 -19.04 14.39 -5.93
N PRO A 37 -19.75 14.98 -6.91
CA PRO A 37 -19.50 16.36 -7.34
C PRO A 37 -19.70 17.42 -6.25
N LYS A 38 -20.44 17.09 -5.18
CA LYS A 38 -20.69 18.03 -4.06
C LYS A 38 -19.47 18.22 -3.15
N LYS A 39 -18.51 17.29 -3.20
CA LYS A 39 -17.28 17.37 -2.41
C LYS A 39 -16.23 18.23 -3.12
N PRO A 40 -15.31 18.84 -2.37
CA PRO A 40 -14.16 19.50 -2.97
C PRO A 40 -13.31 18.52 -3.77
N VAL A 41 -12.58 19.04 -4.75
CA VAL A 41 -11.71 18.23 -5.60
C VAL A 41 -10.59 17.62 -4.77
N HIS A 42 -10.39 16.30 -4.86
CA HIS A 42 -9.40 15.56 -4.09
C HIS A 42 -8.87 14.34 -4.82
N LEU A 43 -7.69 13.87 -4.41
CA LEU A 43 -7.10 12.62 -4.86
C LEU A 43 -7.64 11.43 -4.06
N THR A 44 -7.76 10.28 -4.70
CA THR A 44 -8.38 9.08 -4.10
C THR A 44 -7.41 7.99 -3.70
N ALA A 45 -6.14 8.09 -4.05
CA ALA A 45 -5.15 7.06 -3.75
C ALA A 45 -3.73 7.63 -3.67
N ALA A 46 -2.85 6.89 -2.98
CA ALA A 46 -1.42 7.14 -2.88
C ALA A 46 -0.61 5.85 -2.95
N MET A 47 0.71 5.98 -3.07
CA MET A 47 1.66 4.87 -2.99
C MET A 47 2.61 5.05 -1.81
N GLY A 48 2.95 3.93 -1.17
CA GLY A 48 3.96 3.88 -0.12
C GLY A 48 4.71 2.55 -0.13
N TYR A 49 5.66 2.41 0.77
CA TYR A 49 6.49 1.22 0.91
C TYR A 49 6.36 0.64 2.31
N LYS A 50 6.11 -0.65 2.43
CA LYS A 50 6.03 -1.30 3.73
C LYS A 50 7.41 -1.28 4.41
N ALA A 51 7.53 -0.51 5.48
CA ALA A 51 8.75 -0.43 6.28
C ALA A 51 8.84 -1.59 7.28
N GLY A 52 7.83 -1.73 8.12
CA GLY A 52 7.81 -2.75 9.15
C GLY A 52 6.49 -2.78 9.89
N MET A 53 6.54 -3.34 11.09
CA MET A 53 5.44 -3.33 12.03
C MET A 53 5.97 -2.95 13.40
N THR A 54 5.13 -2.36 14.22
CA THR A 54 5.43 -2.10 15.62
C THR A 54 4.19 -2.33 16.48
N THR A 55 4.32 -2.18 17.78
CA THR A 55 3.24 -2.24 18.75
C THR A 55 2.95 -0.86 19.30
N ILE A 56 1.70 -0.64 19.62
CA ILE A 56 1.21 0.59 20.26
C ILE A 56 0.36 0.26 21.48
N VAL A 57 0.25 1.20 22.38
CA VAL A 57 -0.70 1.17 23.50
C VAL A 57 -1.69 2.30 23.30
N ARG A 58 -2.98 1.98 23.45
CA ARG A 58 -4.07 2.94 23.41
C ARG A 58 -5.21 2.52 24.32
N ASP A 59 -6.07 3.45 24.68
CA ASP A 59 -7.34 3.14 25.32
C ASP A 59 -8.37 2.65 24.31
N LEU A 60 -9.13 1.64 24.68
CA LEU A 60 -10.19 1.09 23.83
C LEU A 60 -11.54 1.71 24.18
N ASP A 61 -12.11 2.46 23.24
CA ASP A 61 -13.51 2.89 23.33
C ASP A 61 -14.44 1.89 22.64
N ARG A 62 -14.83 0.87 23.36
CA ARG A 62 -15.78 -0.15 22.89
C ARG A 62 -16.77 -0.52 24.00
N PRO A 63 -17.89 0.19 24.15
CA PRO A 63 -18.94 -0.17 25.09
C PRO A 63 -19.40 -1.61 24.89
N GLY A 64 -19.66 -2.31 26.01
CA GLY A 64 -20.01 -3.72 26.00
C GLY A 64 -18.84 -4.71 25.91
N ALA A 65 -17.62 -4.27 25.64
CA ALA A 65 -16.44 -5.12 25.69
C ALA A 65 -15.84 -5.14 27.11
N LYS A 66 -15.28 -6.30 27.52
CA LYS A 66 -14.55 -6.43 28.82
C LYS A 66 -13.35 -5.47 28.94
N SER A 67 -12.80 -5.02 27.83
CA SER A 67 -11.65 -4.11 27.73
C SER A 67 -12.05 -2.65 27.50
N HIS A 68 -13.35 -2.29 27.61
CA HIS A 68 -13.79 -0.90 27.46
C HIS A 68 -13.10 0.01 28.46
N LYS A 69 -12.61 1.16 28.02
CA LYS A 69 -11.83 2.12 28.82
C LYS A 69 -10.54 1.56 29.45
N LYS A 70 -10.06 0.42 28.98
CA LYS A 70 -8.77 -0.16 29.41
C LYS A 70 -7.72 0.02 28.32
N GLU A 71 -6.47 0.05 28.76
CA GLU A 71 -5.33 0.03 27.85
C GLU A 71 -5.23 -1.30 27.15
N ILE A 72 -5.02 -1.23 25.83
CA ILE A 72 -4.80 -2.41 24.98
C ILE A 72 -3.54 -2.22 24.16
N VAL A 73 -2.87 -3.34 23.92
CA VAL A 73 -1.71 -3.42 23.02
C VAL A 73 -2.20 -3.88 21.67
N GLU A 74 -1.88 -3.12 20.63
CA GLU A 74 -2.25 -3.46 19.25
C GLU A 74 -1.02 -3.40 18.34
N ALA A 75 -0.98 -4.31 17.36
CA ALA A 75 0.02 -4.28 16.31
C ALA A 75 -0.39 -3.28 15.21
N VAL A 76 0.59 -2.55 14.71
CA VAL A 76 0.41 -1.59 13.61
C VAL A 76 1.47 -1.81 12.54
N SER A 77 1.12 -1.52 11.29
CA SER A 77 2.03 -1.54 10.15
C SER A 77 2.46 -0.12 9.81
N ILE A 78 3.76 0.06 9.57
CA ILE A 78 4.34 1.34 9.16
C ILE A 78 4.59 1.29 7.66
N ILE A 79 4.07 2.31 6.98
CA ILE A 79 4.21 2.50 5.53
C ILE A 79 4.95 3.82 5.31
N ASP A 80 6.14 3.74 4.75
CA ASP A 80 6.92 4.92 4.33
C ASP A 80 6.29 5.51 3.07
N THR A 81 5.90 6.78 3.12
CA THR A 81 5.16 7.48 2.06
C THR A 81 5.86 8.76 1.64
N PRO A 82 7.03 8.65 0.96
CA PRO A 82 7.64 9.83 0.37
C PRO A 82 6.62 10.54 -0.53
N PRO A 83 6.61 11.89 -0.58
CA PRO A 83 5.69 12.64 -1.41
C PRO A 83 5.73 12.15 -2.86
N MET A 84 4.58 11.92 -3.47
CA MET A 84 4.49 11.57 -4.88
C MET A 84 4.63 12.81 -5.75
N ILE A 85 5.11 12.65 -6.98
CA ILE A 85 5.12 13.73 -7.98
C ILE A 85 4.11 13.42 -9.08
N VAL A 86 3.28 14.39 -9.43
CA VAL A 86 2.33 14.28 -10.53
C VAL A 86 3.05 14.64 -11.83
N VAL A 87 2.97 13.75 -12.81
CA VAL A 87 3.69 13.86 -14.09
C VAL A 87 2.78 13.88 -15.31
N GLY A 88 1.49 13.82 -15.12
CA GLY A 88 0.54 13.88 -16.23
C GLY A 88 -0.89 13.71 -15.79
N LEU A 89 -1.77 13.90 -16.75
CA LEU A 89 -3.22 13.83 -16.60
C LEU A 89 -3.81 13.02 -17.75
N VAL A 90 -4.74 12.14 -17.44
CA VAL A 90 -5.44 11.28 -18.40
C VAL A 90 -6.93 11.54 -18.30
N GLY A 91 -7.54 11.86 -19.42
CA GLY A 91 -9.00 11.95 -19.54
C GLY A 91 -9.60 10.65 -20.07
N TYR A 92 -10.70 10.22 -19.47
CA TYR A 92 -11.46 9.04 -19.87
C TYR A 92 -12.87 9.40 -20.28
N ILE A 93 -13.31 8.81 -21.38
CA ILE A 93 -14.69 8.86 -21.87
C ILE A 93 -15.38 7.56 -21.43
N GLU A 94 -16.61 7.69 -20.99
CA GLU A 94 -17.47 6.56 -20.71
C GLU A 94 -18.11 6.05 -22.01
N THR A 95 -17.94 4.76 -22.28
CA THR A 95 -18.51 4.10 -23.45
C THR A 95 -19.29 2.86 -23.02
N PRO A 96 -20.20 2.32 -23.85
CA PRO A 96 -20.90 1.08 -23.53
C PRO A 96 -20.00 -0.11 -23.23
N ARG A 97 -18.76 -0.08 -23.70
CA ARG A 97 -17.73 -1.11 -23.43
C ARG A 97 -16.85 -0.81 -22.21
N GLY A 98 -17.16 0.23 -21.46
CA GLY A 98 -16.40 0.70 -20.31
C GLY A 98 -15.61 1.99 -20.60
N LEU A 99 -14.75 2.38 -19.66
CA LEU A 99 -13.92 3.59 -19.77
C LEU A 99 -12.85 3.43 -20.85
N ARG A 100 -12.76 4.42 -21.72
CA ARG A 100 -11.72 4.55 -22.76
C ARG A 100 -10.92 5.82 -22.54
N SER A 101 -9.59 5.74 -22.53
CA SER A 101 -8.74 6.92 -22.50
C SER A 101 -8.89 7.72 -23.79
N LEU A 102 -9.13 9.03 -23.68
CA LEU A 102 -9.17 9.95 -24.81
C LEU A 102 -7.77 10.44 -25.14
N THR A 103 -7.14 11.08 -24.17
CA THR A 103 -5.80 11.64 -24.32
C THR A 103 -5.06 11.67 -22.98
N THR A 104 -3.74 11.78 -23.07
CA THR A 104 -2.85 11.92 -21.91
C THR A 104 -1.98 13.14 -22.11
N VAL A 105 -2.05 14.06 -21.16
CA VAL A 105 -1.18 15.24 -21.11
C VAL A 105 -0.08 14.97 -20.09
N TRP A 106 1.19 15.10 -20.50
CA TRP A 106 2.34 14.92 -19.64
C TRP A 106 2.91 16.28 -19.23
N ALA A 107 3.55 16.32 -18.09
CA ALA A 107 4.34 17.48 -17.65
C ALA A 107 5.56 17.67 -18.55
N GLU A 108 6.08 18.88 -18.57
CA GLU A 108 7.24 19.25 -19.38
C GLU A 108 8.51 18.55 -18.89
N HIS A 109 8.80 18.67 -17.61
CA HIS A 109 9.99 18.14 -16.98
C HIS A 109 9.72 16.84 -16.25
N LEU A 110 10.27 15.75 -16.75
CA LEU A 110 10.16 14.44 -16.13
C LEU A 110 11.50 14.00 -15.54
N SER A 111 11.48 13.56 -14.28
CA SER A 111 12.65 13.02 -13.61
C SER A 111 13.16 11.72 -14.25
N ASP A 112 14.45 11.44 -14.11
CA ASP A 112 15.02 10.17 -14.55
C ASP A 112 14.38 8.96 -13.84
N GLU A 113 13.90 9.14 -12.63
CA GLU A 113 13.21 8.08 -11.88
C GLU A 113 11.99 7.55 -12.63
N VAL A 114 11.15 8.45 -13.16
CA VAL A 114 9.98 8.05 -13.95
C VAL A 114 10.35 7.61 -15.35
N LYS A 115 11.32 8.29 -16.00
CA LYS A 115 11.80 7.87 -17.34
C LYS A 115 12.32 6.44 -17.34
N ARG A 116 13.00 6.01 -16.27
CA ARG A 116 13.47 4.63 -16.09
C ARG A 116 12.35 3.59 -16.19
N ARG A 117 11.10 3.96 -15.83
CA ARG A 117 9.93 3.04 -15.90
C ARG A 117 9.61 2.61 -17.32
N PHE A 118 9.94 3.42 -18.31
CA PHE A 118 9.67 3.15 -19.74
C PHE A 118 10.78 2.35 -20.42
N TYR A 119 11.90 2.09 -19.74
CA TYR A 119 13.03 1.33 -20.26
C TYR A 119 13.20 -0.01 -19.53
N LYS A 120 13.48 -1.06 -20.29
CA LYS A 120 13.94 -2.35 -19.73
C LYS A 120 15.42 -2.27 -19.37
N ASN A 121 16.25 -1.71 -20.27
CA ASN A 121 17.71 -1.61 -20.16
C ASN A 121 18.14 -0.14 -20.19
N TRP A 122 18.02 0.57 -19.08
CA TRP A 122 18.38 1.98 -18.97
C TRP A 122 19.84 2.28 -19.33
N TYR A 123 20.77 1.45 -18.89
CA TYR A 123 22.21 1.66 -19.09
C TYR A 123 22.63 1.60 -20.57
N LYS A 124 21.95 0.83 -21.41
CA LYS A 124 22.19 0.74 -22.85
C LYS A 124 21.38 1.74 -23.69
N SER A 125 20.46 2.48 -23.08
CA SER A 125 19.54 3.34 -23.82
C SER A 125 20.12 4.73 -24.08
N LYS A 126 19.64 5.38 -25.14
CA LYS A 126 19.95 6.79 -25.46
C LYS A 126 19.21 7.80 -24.56
N LYS A 127 18.34 7.34 -23.64
CA LYS A 127 17.59 8.13 -22.64
C LYS A 127 16.75 9.28 -23.21
N LYS A 128 16.29 9.14 -24.45
CA LYS A 128 15.52 10.18 -25.19
C LYS A 128 14.00 10.14 -24.96
N ALA A 129 13.50 9.35 -23.99
CA ALA A 129 12.08 9.31 -23.71
C ALA A 129 11.54 10.70 -23.34
N PHE A 130 10.37 11.05 -23.87
CA PHE A 130 9.66 12.32 -23.67
C PHE A 130 10.32 13.60 -24.18
N THR A 131 11.48 13.55 -24.80
CA THR A 131 12.13 14.77 -25.36
C THR A 131 11.29 15.44 -26.44
N LYS A 132 10.67 14.66 -27.34
CA LYS A 132 9.74 15.20 -28.35
C LYS A 132 8.44 15.75 -27.72
N TYR A 133 8.00 15.16 -26.60
CA TYR A 133 6.81 15.63 -25.93
C TYR A 133 7.06 16.96 -25.17
N ALA A 134 8.20 17.08 -24.51
CA ALA A 134 8.58 18.32 -23.82
C ALA A 134 8.58 19.52 -24.77
N LYS A 135 9.03 19.35 -26.03
CA LYS A 135 8.99 20.41 -27.04
C LYS A 135 7.60 20.98 -27.30
N LYS A 136 6.53 20.18 -27.06
CA LYS A 136 5.14 20.67 -27.21
C LYS A 136 4.74 21.74 -26.21
N HIS A 137 5.47 21.86 -25.10
CA HIS A 137 5.22 22.92 -24.10
C HIS A 137 5.84 24.26 -24.53
N SER A 138 6.96 24.22 -25.27
CA SER A 138 7.62 25.43 -25.78
C SER A 138 7.12 25.84 -27.19
N GLU A 139 6.72 24.87 -28.03
CA GLU A 139 6.22 25.14 -29.37
C GLU A 139 4.86 25.89 -29.30
N ASN A 140 4.72 27.00 -30.02
CA ASN A 140 3.51 27.83 -30.11
C ASN A 140 2.93 28.19 -28.73
N SER A 141 3.78 28.53 -27.76
CA SER A 141 3.37 28.91 -26.38
C SER A 141 2.50 27.83 -25.70
N GLY A 142 2.76 26.56 -26.00
CA GLY A 142 2.02 25.44 -25.39
C GLY A 142 0.57 25.25 -25.89
N SER A 143 0.20 25.85 -27.01
CA SER A 143 -1.18 25.78 -27.55
C SER A 143 -1.66 24.34 -27.77
N SER A 144 -0.77 23.45 -28.14
CA SER A 144 -1.08 22.03 -28.29
C SER A 144 -1.50 21.37 -26.97
N VAL A 145 -0.83 21.70 -25.87
CA VAL A 145 -1.13 21.19 -24.53
C VAL A 145 -2.44 21.76 -24.02
N THR A 146 -2.65 23.06 -24.18
CA THR A 146 -3.90 23.76 -23.81
C THR A 146 -5.10 23.16 -24.54
N ARG A 147 -4.98 22.94 -25.85
CA ARG A 147 -6.03 22.29 -26.66
C ARG A 147 -6.38 20.89 -26.15
N GLU A 148 -5.38 20.09 -25.77
CA GLU A 148 -5.65 18.75 -25.23
C GLU A 148 -6.31 18.82 -23.84
N LEU A 149 -5.97 19.79 -22.99
CA LEU A 149 -6.65 20.02 -21.72
C LEU A 149 -8.10 20.43 -21.91
N GLU A 150 -8.40 21.34 -22.85
CA GLU A 150 -9.76 21.72 -23.20
C GLU A 150 -10.56 20.56 -23.77
N ARG A 151 -9.93 19.71 -24.57
CA ARG A 151 -10.52 18.50 -25.10
C ARG A 151 -10.92 17.54 -23.97
N ILE A 152 -10.09 17.40 -22.91
CA ILE A 152 -10.45 16.62 -21.73
C ILE A 152 -11.64 17.26 -21.01
N LYS A 153 -11.64 18.58 -20.80
CA LYS A 153 -12.77 19.30 -20.16
C LYS A 153 -14.09 19.08 -20.89
N LYS A 154 -14.05 19.06 -22.21
CA LYS A 154 -15.27 19.00 -23.07
C LYS A 154 -15.84 17.58 -23.19
N TYR A 155 -14.98 16.56 -23.30
CA TYR A 155 -15.43 15.22 -23.71
C TYR A 155 -15.28 14.14 -22.63
N CYS A 156 -14.48 14.34 -21.60
CA CYS A 156 -14.21 13.32 -20.61
C CYS A 156 -15.15 13.40 -19.41
N THR A 157 -15.50 12.25 -18.87
CA THR A 157 -16.29 12.12 -17.63
C THR A 157 -15.42 11.81 -16.43
N VAL A 158 -14.31 11.12 -16.62
CA VAL A 158 -13.38 10.72 -15.55
C VAL A 158 -11.98 11.28 -15.83
N VAL A 159 -11.40 11.87 -14.82
CA VAL A 159 -10.05 12.46 -14.87
C VAL A 159 -9.16 11.71 -13.87
N ARG A 160 -7.97 11.31 -14.33
CA ARG A 160 -6.94 10.68 -13.49
C ARG A 160 -5.61 11.38 -13.67
N VAL A 161 -4.90 11.58 -12.57
CA VAL A 161 -3.51 12.04 -12.60
C VAL A 161 -2.55 10.85 -12.66
N LEU A 162 -1.44 11.03 -13.36
CA LEU A 162 -0.32 10.11 -13.35
C LEU A 162 0.66 10.56 -12.27
N ALA A 163 0.83 9.76 -11.24
CA ALA A 163 1.74 10.06 -10.13
C ALA A 163 2.81 8.98 -10.00
N HIS A 164 4.04 9.39 -9.70
CA HIS A 164 5.14 8.48 -9.41
C HIS A 164 5.72 8.69 -8.02
N THR A 165 6.32 7.65 -7.47
CA THR A 165 7.00 7.70 -6.19
C THR A 165 8.39 8.32 -6.32
N GLN A 166 8.84 9.07 -5.32
CA GLN A 166 10.22 9.52 -5.19
C GLN A 166 11.06 8.41 -4.53
N ILE A 167 11.38 7.37 -5.29
CA ILE A 167 12.04 6.16 -4.79
C ILE A 167 13.44 6.44 -4.20
N ARG A 168 14.13 7.48 -4.65
CA ARG A 168 15.47 7.84 -4.15
C ARG A 168 15.46 8.35 -2.72
N LYS A 169 14.31 8.87 -2.25
CA LYS A 169 14.15 9.29 -0.85
C LYS A 169 14.03 8.10 0.12
N THR A 170 13.85 6.88 -0.41
CA THR A 170 13.73 5.65 0.38
C THR A 170 15.06 4.91 0.48
N PRO A 171 15.31 4.08 1.51
CA PRO A 171 16.53 3.29 1.66
C PRO A 171 16.64 2.11 0.69
N LEU A 172 15.72 1.98 -0.28
CA LEU A 172 15.55 0.78 -1.11
C LEU A 172 16.60 0.58 -2.21
N LYS A 173 17.59 1.45 -2.39
CA LYS A 173 18.60 1.36 -3.45
C LYS A 173 18.05 1.20 -4.89
N GLN A 174 16.74 1.16 -5.08
CA GLN A 174 16.06 1.15 -6.38
C GLN A 174 16.05 2.56 -6.96
N LYS A 175 16.35 2.69 -8.25
CA LYS A 175 16.36 3.98 -8.96
C LYS A 175 15.14 4.18 -9.87
N LYS A 176 14.43 3.09 -10.19
CA LYS A 176 13.21 3.11 -11.03
C LYS A 176 11.99 3.36 -10.16
N SER A 177 11.29 4.47 -10.38
CA SER A 177 10.08 4.81 -9.64
C SER A 177 8.91 3.88 -9.98
N HIS A 178 7.92 3.84 -9.09
CA HIS A 178 6.61 3.25 -9.37
C HIS A 178 5.68 4.35 -9.89
N LEU A 179 4.95 4.05 -10.96
CA LEU A 179 4.02 4.97 -11.62
C LEU A 179 2.61 4.39 -11.55
N MET A 180 1.63 5.20 -11.22
CA MET A 180 0.22 4.78 -11.25
C MET A 180 -0.70 5.94 -11.61
N GLU A 181 -1.90 5.59 -12.06
CA GLU A 181 -3.02 6.51 -12.22
C GLU A 181 -3.78 6.65 -10.90
N VAL A 182 -4.10 7.87 -10.52
CA VAL A 182 -4.92 8.22 -9.36
C VAL A 182 -6.12 9.01 -9.84
N GLN A 183 -7.33 8.53 -9.55
CA GLN A 183 -8.54 9.24 -9.92
C GLN A 183 -8.72 10.49 -9.08
N VAL A 184 -9.15 11.55 -9.73
CA VAL A 184 -9.53 12.83 -9.11
C VAL A 184 -11.03 12.82 -8.95
N ASN A 185 -11.52 12.95 -7.74
CA ASN A 185 -12.94 13.02 -7.42
C ASN A 185 -13.32 14.40 -6.86
N GLY A 186 -14.60 14.72 -6.87
CA GLY A 186 -15.15 15.99 -6.40
C GLY A 186 -15.18 17.09 -7.45
N GLY A 187 -16.09 18.05 -7.32
CA GLY A 187 -16.24 19.18 -8.23
C GLY A 187 -16.66 18.81 -9.67
N SER A 188 -16.59 19.77 -10.55
CA SER A 188 -16.83 19.58 -11.99
C SER A 188 -15.62 18.96 -12.71
N VAL A 189 -15.81 18.50 -13.93
CA VAL A 189 -14.69 18.00 -14.77
C VAL A 189 -13.65 19.09 -15.03
N ALA A 190 -14.10 20.33 -15.23
CA ALA A 190 -13.21 21.46 -15.42
C ALA A 190 -12.33 21.73 -14.21
N ASP A 191 -12.91 21.65 -12.98
CA ASP A 191 -12.19 21.81 -11.73
C ASP A 191 -11.17 20.69 -11.53
N LYS A 192 -11.55 19.44 -11.82
CA LYS A 192 -10.63 18.29 -11.77
C LYS A 192 -9.43 18.43 -12.69
N VAL A 193 -9.65 18.92 -13.92
CA VAL A 193 -8.56 19.16 -14.89
C VAL A 193 -7.66 20.29 -14.42
N SER A 194 -8.23 21.40 -13.94
CA SER A 194 -7.47 22.53 -13.42
C SER A 194 -6.65 22.15 -12.18
N PHE A 195 -7.26 21.41 -11.25
CA PHE A 195 -6.58 20.85 -10.09
C PHE A 195 -5.43 19.91 -10.49
N GLY A 196 -5.70 18.94 -11.37
CA GLY A 196 -4.70 17.99 -11.84
C GLY A 196 -3.53 18.63 -12.58
N HIS A 197 -3.81 19.64 -13.42
CA HIS A 197 -2.78 20.40 -14.11
C HIS A 197 -1.97 21.27 -13.15
N GLY A 198 -2.62 21.90 -12.16
CA GLY A 198 -1.95 22.69 -11.12
C GLY A 198 -1.00 21.89 -10.21
N LEU A 199 -1.15 20.57 -10.17
CA LEU A 199 -0.26 19.64 -9.44
C LEU A 199 0.95 19.16 -10.26
N PHE A 200 1.06 19.50 -11.55
CA PHE A 200 2.17 19.04 -12.38
C PHE A 200 3.52 19.43 -11.77
N GLU A 201 4.44 18.47 -11.76
CA GLU A 201 5.80 18.58 -11.23
C GLU A 201 5.89 18.88 -9.72
N LYS A 202 4.75 19.05 -9.06
CA LYS A 202 4.71 19.35 -7.62
C LYS A 202 4.67 18.07 -6.78
N PRO A 203 5.32 18.07 -5.61
CA PRO A 203 5.20 16.99 -4.64
C PRO A 203 3.82 17.03 -3.99
N VAL A 204 3.21 15.85 -3.87
CA VAL A 204 1.93 15.64 -3.19
C VAL A 204 2.21 14.81 -1.93
N SER A 205 2.04 15.42 -0.78
CA SER A 205 2.21 14.77 0.52
C SER A 205 1.03 13.86 0.85
N ILE A 206 1.22 12.94 1.77
CA ILE A 206 0.20 11.95 2.13
C ILE A 206 -0.98 12.56 2.89
N ASP A 207 -0.74 13.57 3.71
CA ASP A 207 -1.74 14.30 4.48
C ASP A 207 -2.69 15.15 3.62
N SER A 208 -2.29 15.51 2.40
CA SER A 208 -3.21 16.14 1.42
C SER A 208 -4.24 15.16 0.85
N ILE A 209 -4.05 13.85 1.04
CA ILE A 209 -4.91 12.79 0.48
C ILE A 209 -5.71 12.11 1.58
N PHE A 210 -5.09 11.78 2.71
CA PHE A 210 -5.70 11.03 3.80
C PHE A 210 -5.65 11.82 5.11
N GLU A 211 -6.64 11.55 5.94
CA GLU A 211 -6.75 12.13 7.28
C GLU A 211 -6.45 11.06 8.36
N GLN A 212 -6.08 11.52 9.54
CA GLN A 212 -5.97 10.64 10.70
C GLN A 212 -7.35 10.07 11.04
N ASP A 213 -7.39 8.85 11.56
CA ASP A 213 -8.61 8.08 11.87
C ASP A 213 -9.45 7.68 10.65
N GLU A 214 -9.07 8.06 9.42
CA GLU A 214 -9.72 7.60 8.19
C GLU A 214 -9.53 6.09 8.00
N VAL A 215 -10.56 5.43 7.49
CA VAL A 215 -10.49 4.01 7.10
C VAL A 215 -10.15 3.92 5.62
N ILE A 216 -9.10 3.18 5.31
CA ILE A 216 -8.56 3.03 3.96
C ILE A 216 -8.50 1.58 3.51
N ASP A 217 -8.30 1.39 2.22
CA ASP A 217 -8.04 0.09 1.60
C ASP A 217 -6.58 -0.01 1.15
N VAL A 218 -5.95 -1.13 1.48
CA VAL A 218 -4.55 -1.42 1.09
C VAL A 218 -4.52 -2.46 -0.02
N ILE A 219 -3.95 -2.10 -1.15
CA ILE A 219 -3.85 -2.95 -2.34
C ILE A 219 -2.39 -3.32 -2.56
N ALA A 220 -2.08 -4.61 -2.48
CA ALA A 220 -0.72 -5.08 -2.64
C ALA A 220 -0.66 -6.54 -3.09
N VAL A 221 0.55 -6.98 -3.42
CA VAL A 221 0.86 -8.37 -3.72
C VAL A 221 1.35 -9.06 -2.44
N THR A 222 0.74 -10.16 -2.06
CA THR A 222 1.06 -10.91 -0.85
C THR A 222 2.46 -11.52 -0.89
N LYS A 223 2.96 -11.95 0.27
CA LYS A 223 4.22 -12.69 0.35
C LYS A 223 4.13 -14.00 -0.43
N GLY A 224 5.12 -14.29 -1.25
CA GLY A 224 5.22 -15.54 -2.01
C GLY A 224 5.72 -16.69 -1.12
N HIS A 225 5.16 -17.89 -1.33
CA HIS A 225 5.56 -19.13 -0.65
C HIS A 225 5.88 -20.25 -1.64
N GLY A 226 5.94 -19.95 -2.94
CA GLY A 226 6.24 -20.92 -3.97
C GLY A 226 5.14 -21.98 -4.17
N PHE A 227 5.52 -23.17 -4.60
CA PHE A 227 4.62 -24.30 -4.79
C PHE A 227 4.30 -24.96 -3.45
N ASN A 228 3.03 -25.04 -3.08
CA ASN A 228 2.58 -25.61 -1.83
C ASN A 228 1.46 -26.66 -2.05
N GLY A 229 1.41 -27.62 -1.12
CA GLY A 229 0.37 -28.63 -1.08
C GLY A 229 -0.99 -28.08 -0.63
N VAL A 230 -2.02 -28.88 -0.77
CA VAL A 230 -3.41 -28.51 -0.53
C VAL A 230 -3.69 -28.06 0.91
N THR A 231 -3.04 -28.63 1.88
CA THR A 231 -3.24 -28.28 3.30
C THR A 231 -2.83 -26.83 3.59
N ALA A 232 -1.69 -26.39 3.09
CA ALA A 232 -1.24 -25.00 3.23
C ALA A 232 -2.01 -24.06 2.29
N ARG A 233 -2.17 -24.47 1.03
CA ARG A 233 -2.74 -23.63 -0.03
C ARG A 233 -4.24 -23.41 0.10
N TRP A 234 -4.98 -24.42 0.55
CA TRP A 234 -6.44 -24.40 0.62
C TRP A 234 -7.01 -24.57 2.03
N GLY A 235 -6.16 -24.86 3.01
CA GLY A 235 -6.62 -25.09 4.39
C GLY A 235 -7.42 -26.37 4.56
N THR A 236 -7.17 -27.39 3.73
CA THR A 236 -7.82 -28.69 3.87
C THR A 236 -7.40 -29.39 5.15
N LYS A 237 -8.31 -30.16 5.75
CA LYS A 237 -8.04 -30.91 6.96
C LYS A 237 -6.93 -31.93 6.71
N LYS A 238 -5.95 -31.99 7.62
CA LYS A 238 -4.92 -33.03 7.64
C LYS A 238 -5.56 -34.39 7.90
N LEU A 239 -5.20 -35.40 7.12
CA LEU A 239 -5.70 -36.75 7.29
C LEU A 239 -5.17 -37.39 8.59
N PRO A 240 -5.82 -38.46 9.12
CA PRO A 240 -5.38 -39.17 10.31
C PRO A 240 -3.95 -39.71 10.19
N ARG A 241 -3.23 -39.84 11.31
CA ARG A 241 -1.83 -40.30 11.38
C ARG A 241 -1.59 -41.65 10.66
N LYS A 242 -2.53 -42.57 10.76
CA LYS A 242 -2.44 -43.90 10.14
C LYS A 242 -2.63 -43.95 8.62
N THR A 243 -2.83 -42.79 7.96
CA THR A 243 -3.09 -42.76 6.53
C THR A 243 -1.85 -43.12 5.72
N HIS A 244 -1.96 -44.17 4.91
CA HIS A 244 -0.91 -44.58 3.98
C HIS A 244 -0.74 -43.53 2.86
N LYS A 245 0.50 -43.38 2.33
CA LYS A 245 0.87 -42.44 1.25
C LYS A 245 0.75 -40.94 1.60
N GLY A 246 0.66 -40.61 2.89
CA GLY A 246 0.79 -39.23 3.37
C GLY A 246 -0.49 -38.60 3.89
N LEU A 247 -0.32 -37.65 4.82
CA LEU A 247 -1.39 -37.01 5.59
C LEU A 247 -1.86 -35.69 5.00
N ARG A 248 -1.00 -34.99 4.27
CA ARG A 248 -1.26 -33.63 3.76
C ARG A 248 -1.81 -33.65 2.33
N LYS A 249 -2.88 -34.39 2.16
CA LYS A 249 -3.57 -34.64 0.86
C LYS A 249 -5.06 -34.49 1.00
N VAL A 250 -5.74 -34.39 -0.14
CA VAL A 250 -7.18 -34.57 -0.25
C VAL A 250 -7.43 -36.08 -0.50
N ALA A 251 -8.29 -36.71 0.27
CA ALA A 251 -8.54 -38.15 0.18
C ALA A 251 -9.20 -38.52 -1.16
N CYS A 252 -10.28 -37.81 -1.54
CA CYS A 252 -10.99 -38.00 -2.78
C CYS A 252 -11.06 -36.71 -3.60
N ILE A 253 -10.73 -36.78 -4.88
CA ILE A 253 -10.71 -35.64 -5.80
C ILE A 253 -11.91 -35.59 -6.74
N GLY A 254 -12.84 -36.51 -6.61
CA GLY A 254 -14.08 -36.58 -7.40
C GLY A 254 -14.62 -38.00 -7.52
N ALA A 255 -15.80 -38.12 -8.07
CA ALA A 255 -16.43 -39.38 -8.40
C ALA A 255 -15.85 -39.94 -9.73
N TRP A 256 -16.28 -41.15 -10.11
CA TRP A 256 -15.93 -41.74 -11.42
C TRP A 256 -16.43 -40.87 -12.57
N HIS A 257 -17.68 -40.47 -12.49
CA HIS A 257 -18.30 -39.55 -13.44
C HIS A 257 -18.65 -38.23 -12.76
N PRO A 258 -18.26 -37.07 -13.37
CA PRO A 258 -17.52 -36.90 -14.63
C PRO A 258 -16.07 -37.41 -14.49
N SER A 259 -15.54 -38.07 -15.53
CA SER A 259 -14.23 -38.74 -15.53
C SER A 259 -13.02 -37.78 -15.56
N HIS A 260 -13.16 -36.58 -15.06
CA HIS A 260 -12.12 -35.58 -14.93
C HIS A 260 -12.17 -34.92 -13.56
N VAL A 261 -11.04 -34.37 -13.12
CA VAL A 261 -10.99 -33.61 -11.88
C VAL A 261 -11.54 -32.20 -12.15
N GLN A 262 -12.58 -31.81 -11.42
CA GLN A 262 -13.19 -30.50 -11.57
C GLN A 262 -12.26 -29.40 -11.09
N TRP A 263 -12.35 -28.21 -11.69
CA TRP A 263 -11.55 -27.04 -11.34
C TRP A 263 -11.79 -26.55 -9.90
N THR A 264 -12.92 -26.91 -9.29
CA THR A 264 -13.29 -26.54 -7.91
C THR A 264 -12.54 -27.33 -6.85
N VAL A 265 -11.89 -28.43 -7.22
CA VAL A 265 -11.17 -29.29 -6.27
C VAL A 265 -9.87 -28.64 -5.87
N ALA A 266 -9.57 -28.66 -4.55
CA ALA A 266 -8.32 -28.15 -4.03
C ALA A 266 -7.12 -28.96 -4.56
N ARG A 267 -6.16 -28.32 -5.21
CA ARG A 267 -4.94 -28.91 -5.78
C ARG A 267 -3.73 -28.13 -5.31
N ALA A 268 -2.57 -28.79 -5.29
CA ALA A 268 -1.28 -28.14 -5.07
C ALA A 268 -0.96 -27.14 -6.18
N GLY A 269 -0.16 -26.14 -5.88
CA GLY A 269 0.25 -25.13 -6.84
C GLY A 269 0.85 -23.91 -6.17
N GLN A 270 0.93 -22.82 -6.90
CA GLN A 270 1.47 -21.56 -6.40
C GLN A 270 0.65 -21.05 -5.20
N MET A 271 1.35 -20.75 -4.10
CA MET A 271 0.80 -20.08 -2.93
C MET A 271 1.52 -18.75 -2.71
N GLY A 272 0.74 -17.71 -2.44
CA GLY A 272 1.27 -16.38 -2.25
C GLY A 272 1.69 -15.71 -3.56
N TYR A 273 2.24 -14.49 -3.43
CA TYR A 273 2.48 -13.59 -4.54
C TYR A 273 1.20 -13.31 -5.34
N HIS A 274 0.09 -13.16 -4.63
CA HIS A 274 -1.22 -12.87 -5.19
C HIS A 274 -1.57 -11.39 -4.98
N HIS A 275 -2.13 -10.77 -6.00
CA HIS A 275 -2.71 -9.43 -5.87
C HIS A 275 -3.97 -9.50 -5.00
N ARG A 276 -4.02 -8.70 -3.94
CA ARG A 276 -5.15 -8.62 -3.01
C ARG A 276 -5.46 -7.19 -2.64
N THR A 277 -6.72 -6.92 -2.41
CA THR A 277 -7.21 -5.69 -1.78
C THR A 277 -7.65 -6.06 -0.37
N SER A 278 -6.98 -5.51 0.63
CA SER A 278 -7.36 -5.63 2.03
C SER A 278 -8.10 -4.36 2.41
N VAL A 279 -9.35 -4.52 2.86
CA VAL A 279 -10.22 -3.39 3.19
C VAL A 279 -10.25 -3.12 4.69
N ASN A 280 -10.82 -1.97 5.09
CA ASN A 280 -11.09 -1.60 6.48
C ASN A 280 -9.83 -1.48 7.34
N HIS A 281 -8.78 -0.86 6.81
CA HIS A 281 -7.61 -0.49 7.59
C HIS A 281 -7.75 0.95 8.09
N LYS A 282 -7.74 1.13 9.40
CA LYS A 282 -7.79 2.45 10.02
C LYS A 282 -6.40 3.05 10.13
N ILE A 283 -6.27 4.31 9.76
CA ILE A 283 -5.06 5.11 9.97
C ILE A 283 -5.06 5.54 11.44
N TYR A 284 -4.01 5.21 12.17
CA TYR A 284 -3.86 5.65 13.56
C TYR A 284 -3.04 6.92 13.68
N ARG A 285 -2.05 7.10 12.80
CA ARG A 285 -1.21 8.30 12.76
C ARG A 285 -0.66 8.54 11.37
N ILE A 286 -0.55 9.78 11.00
CA ILE A 286 0.24 10.26 9.87
C ILE A 286 1.40 11.06 10.48
N GLY A 287 2.63 10.52 10.40
CA GLY A 287 3.82 11.17 10.92
C GLY A 287 4.56 11.91 9.82
N LYS A 288 5.13 13.06 10.18
CA LYS A 288 6.00 13.85 9.31
C LYS A 288 7.44 13.39 9.40
N GLY A 289 8.13 13.37 8.27
CA GLY A 289 9.54 12.96 8.21
C GLY A 289 10.50 13.95 8.87
N ASP A 290 10.16 15.24 8.83
CA ASP A 290 10.97 16.32 9.37
C ASP A 290 10.82 16.49 10.90
N ASP A 291 9.85 15.80 11.51
CA ASP A 291 9.59 15.84 12.95
C ASP A 291 10.42 14.78 13.68
N GLU A 292 11.38 15.19 14.49
CA GLU A 292 12.19 14.30 15.33
C GLU A 292 11.38 13.61 16.45
N GLY A 293 10.20 14.15 16.81
CA GLY A 293 9.26 13.61 17.78
C GLY A 293 8.11 12.84 17.17
N ASN A 294 8.19 12.38 15.93
CA ASN A 294 7.06 11.79 15.21
C ASN A 294 6.52 10.47 15.79
N ALA A 295 7.23 9.85 16.75
CA ALA A 295 6.75 8.72 17.55
C ALA A 295 6.48 9.09 19.02
N SER A 296 6.58 10.35 19.41
CA SER A 296 6.18 10.83 20.74
C SER A 296 4.66 10.92 20.84
N THR A 297 4.13 10.79 22.06
CA THR A 297 2.69 10.91 22.35
C THR A 297 2.51 11.91 23.51
N GLU A 298 1.28 12.29 23.81
CA GLU A 298 0.97 13.16 24.95
C GLU A 298 1.41 12.57 26.31
N GLN A 299 1.43 11.23 26.40
CA GLN A 299 1.84 10.50 27.62
C GLN A 299 3.30 10.05 27.59
N ASP A 300 3.86 9.87 26.42
CA ASP A 300 5.28 9.56 26.20
C ASP A 300 5.95 10.73 25.47
N ILE A 301 6.44 11.69 26.24
CA ILE A 301 7.08 12.92 25.75
C ILE A 301 8.51 12.70 25.26
N THR A 302 9.04 11.49 25.34
CA THR A 302 10.38 11.16 24.86
C THR A 302 10.51 11.50 23.37
N LYS A 303 11.47 12.34 23.01
CA LYS A 303 11.76 12.63 21.61
C LYS A 303 12.33 11.39 20.94
N LYS A 304 11.53 10.77 20.09
CA LYS A 304 11.90 9.59 19.32
C LYS A 304 11.20 9.58 17.98
N THR A 305 11.89 9.05 16.98
CA THR A 305 11.33 8.82 15.66
C THR A 305 10.69 7.44 15.59
N ILE A 306 9.84 7.21 14.60
CA ILE A 306 9.18 5.91 14.38
C ILE A 306 10.17 4.78 14.04
N THR A 307 11.39 5.12 13.65
CA THR A 307 12.44 4.15 13.34
C THR A 307 12.92 3.46 14.61
N PRO A 308 12.80 2.13 14.73
CA PRO A 308 13.30 1.41 15.88
C PRO A 308 14.84 1.48 15.94
N LEU A 309 15.40 1.23 17.12
CA LEU A 309 16.86 1.16 17.31
C LEU A 309 17.48 0.15 16.32
N GLY A 310 18.45 0.61 15.54
CA GLY A 310 19.06 -0.18 14.49
C GLY A 310 18.28 -0.21 13.18
N GLY A 311 17.19 0.51 13.07
CA GLY A 311 16.32 0.60 11.88
C GLY A 311 15.33 -0.58 11.78
N PHE A 312 14.35 -0.44 10.90
CA PHE A 312 13.46 -1.56 10.56
C PHE A 312 14.25 -2.67 9.86
N VAL A 313 14.18 -3.88 10.39
CA VAL A 313 14.91 -5.03 9.85
C VAL A 313 14.61 -5.22 8.37
N ARG A 314 15.65 -5.25 7.53
CA ARG A 314 15.61 -5.37 6.06
C ARG A 314 15.03 -4.15 5.32
N TYR A 315 14.56 -3.12 5.99
CA TYR A 315 14.13 -1.88 5.35
C TYR A 315 15.15 -0.76 5.55
N GLY A 316 15.45 -0.42 6.80
CA GLY A 316 16.30 0.68 7.20
C GLY A 316 15.54 1.75 7.96
N GLU A 317 15.96 3.00 7.85
CA GLU A 317 15.35 4.15 8.51
C GLU A 317 14.18 4.71 7.69
N VAL A 318 13.15 5.20 8.38
CA VAL A 318 12.04 5.97 7.80
C VAL A 318 12.32 7.45 8.07
N LYS A 319 12.70 8.18 7.03
CA LYS A 319 13.02 9.63 7.07
C LYS A 319 11.96 10.49 6.39
N ASN A 320 10.99 9.87 5.75
CA ASN A 320 9.90 10.56 5.07
C ASN A 320 8.62 10.52 5.91
N ASP A 321 7.59 11.20 5.41
CA ASP A 321 6.25 11.04 5.95
C ASP A 321 5.85 9.57 5.94
N PHE A 322 5.14 9.13 6.96
CA PHE A 322 4.68 7.75 7.07
C PHE A 322 3.23 7.66 7.52
N VAL A 323 2.63 6.55 7.21
CA VAL A 323 1.27 6.20 7.66
C VAL A 323 1.35 4.98 8.56
N MET A 324 0.80 5.12 9.75
CA MET A 324 0.60 4.03 10.71
C MET A 324 -0.80 3.46 10.55
N VAL A 325 -0.88 2.20 10.17
CA VAL A 325 -2.15 1.53 9.86
C VAL A 325 -2.38 0.38 10.81
N LYS A 326 -3.59 0.27 11.34
CA LYS A 326 -3.98 -0.81 12.24
C LYS A 326 -3.77 -2.19 11.65
N GLY A 327 -3.11 -3.05 12.41
CA GLY A 327 -2.95 -4.47 12.09
C GLY A 327 -1.91 -4.76 11.00
N SER A 328 -1.96 -5.94 10.45
CA SER A 328 -1.08 -6.38 9.36
C SER A 328 -1.66 -6.04 8.00
N ILE A 329 -0.79 -5.71 7.06
CA ILE A 329 -1.13 -5.43 5.67
C ILE A 329 -0.45 -6.43 4.73
N PRO A 330 -1.03 -6.72 3.55
CA PRO A 330 -0.47 -7.70 2.62
C PRO A 330 0.91 -7.29 2.11
N GLY A 331 1.78 -8.27 1.90
CA GLY A 331 3.11 -8.08 1.32
C GLY A 331 4.26 -8.15 2.31
N VAL A 332 5.47 -8.19 1.77
CA VAL A 332 6.73 -8.20 2.52
C VAL A 332 7.24 -6.78 2.74
N LYS A 333 8.16 -6.59 3.71
CA LYS A 333 8.92 -5.33 3.86
C LYS A 333 9.57 -4.96 2.53
N LYS A 334 9.69 -3.69 2.22
CA LYS A 334 10.17 -3.08 0.96
C LYS A 334 9.15 -3.06 -0.20
N ARG A 335 8.04 -3.78 -0.12
CA ARG A 335 7.05 -3.84 -1.20
C ARG A 335 6.28 -2.55 -1.31
N VAL A 336 6.11 -2.09 -2.57
CA VAL A 336 5.22 -0.97 -2.88
C VAL A 336 3.78 -1.37 -2.61
N MET A 337 3.06 -0.50 -1.93
CA MET A 337 1.65 -0.61 -1.59
C MET A 337 0.88 0.53 -2.21
N THR A 338 -0.32 0.25 -2.65
CA THR A 338 -1.28 1.27 -3.05
C THR A 338 -2.29 1.44 -1.94
N LEU A 339 -2.40 2.66 -1.44
CA LEU A 339 -3.40 3.08 -0.47
C LEU A 339 -4.54 3.74 -1.24
N ARG A 340 -5.77 3.37 -0.98
CA ARG A 340 -6.96 3.90 -1.63
C ARG A 340 -7.97 4.33 -0.58
N LYS A 341 -8.64 5.47 -0.79
CA LYS A 341 -9.81 5.84 0.02
C LYS A 341 -10.83 4.72 -0.04
N SER A 342 -11.52 4.48 1.07
CA SER A 342 -12.49 3.38 1.16
C SER A 342 -13.57 3.50 0.09
N MET A 343 -13.98 2.35 -0.43
CA MET A 343 -15.11 2.23 -1.34
C MET A 343 -16.46 2.38 -0.65
N PHE A 344 -16.49 2.15 0.68
CA PHE A 344 -17.70 2.12 1.48
C PHE A 344 -17.75 3.30 2.44
N THR A 345 -18.96 3.74 2.74
CA THR A 345 -19.20 4.69 3.81
C THR A 345 -19.16 3.96 5.15
N HIS A 346 -18.33 4.43 6.06
CA HIS A 346 -18.18 3.83 7.39
C HIS A 346 -19.02 4.59 8.40
N THR A 347 -20.02 3.90 8.94
CA THR A 347 -20.95 4.47 9.96
C THR A 347 -20.79 3.80 11.33
N SER A 348 -20.04 2.71 11.40
CA SER A 348 -19.86 1.98 12.65
C SER A 348 -19.03 2.78 13.66
N ARG A 349 -19.38 2.70 14.94
CA ARG A 349 -18.65 3.35 16.03
C ARG A 349 -17.14 3.05 15.99
N LYS A 350 -16.76 1.81 15.72
CA LYS A 350 -15.36 1.39 15.59
C LYS A 350 -14.60 2.11 14.46
N ALA A 351 -15.29 2.45 13.38
CA ALA A 351 -14.70 3.18 12.28
C ALA A 351 -14.58 4.69 12.58
N LEU A 352 -15.56 5.25 13.29
CA LEU A 352 -15.65 6.67 13.63
C LEU A 352 -14.86 7.04 14.90
N GLU A 353 -14.40 6.04 15.68
CA GLU A 353 -13.60 6.24 16.88
C GLU A 353 -12.37 7.11 16.57
N LYS A 354 -12.14 8.16 17.36
CA LYS A 354 -10.88 8.92 17.36
C LYS A 354 -9.89 8.22 18.27
N VAL A 355 -8.75 7.82 17.75
CA VAL A 355 -7.77 7.01 18.46
C VAL A 355 -6.68 7.89 19.05
N GLN A 356 -6.57 7.89 20.38
CA GLN A 356 -5.45 8.49 21.09
C GLN A 356 -4.40 7.43 21.42
N LEU A 357 -3.20 7.62 20.93
CA LEU A 357 -2.08 6.74 21.17
C LEU A 357 -1.37 7.15 22.45
N LYS A 358 -1.21 6.23 23.40
CA LYS A 358 -0.48 6.45 24.65
C LYS A 358 1.00 6.22 24.51
N TRP A 359 1.37 5.19 23.77
CA TRP A 359 2.75 4.79 23.61
C TRP A 359 3.00 4.07 22.28
N ILE A 360 4.17 4.27 21.71
CA ILE A 360 4.62 3.64 20.47
C ILE A 360 5.95 2.95 20.76
N ASP A 361 6.06 1.67 20.43
CA ASP A 361 7.30 0.91 20.61
C ASP A 361 8.31 1.26 19.51
N THR A 362 9.50 1.65 19.94
CA THR A 362 10.67 1.91 19.08
C THR A 362 11.90 1.10 19.49
N SER A 363 11.69 0.01 20.25
CA SER A 363 12.75 -0.91 20.61
C SER A 363 13.34 -1.63 19.39
N SER A 364 14.56 -2.12 19.51
CA SER A 364 15.23 -2.87 18.45
C SER A 364 14.42 -4.09 18.01
N GLU A 365 14.27 -4.28 16.70
CA GLU A 365 13.72 -5.51 16.11
C GLU A 365 14.74 -6.65 15.99
N PHE A 366 16.02 -6.43 16.37
CA PHE A 366 17.05 -7.45 16.42
C PHE A 366 17.06 -8.10 17.78
N GLY A 367 16.55 -9.30 17.91
CA GLY A 367 16.40 -10.01 19.17
C GLY A 367 15.30 -9.38 20.05
N HIS A 368 15.52 -9.38 21.36
CA HIS A 368 14.62 -8.77 22.36
C HIS A 368 15.10 -7.36 22.72
N GLY A 369 14.59 -6.34 22.02
CA GLY A 369 14.92 -4.94 22.29
C GLY A 369 14.44 -4.48 23.68
N ALA A 370 15.33 -3.84 24.43
CA ALA A 370 15.05 -3.36 25.79
C ALA A 370 14.89 -1.84 25.87
N PHE A 371 15.48 -1.08 24.94
CA PHE A 371 15.55 0.37 25.00
C PHE A 371 14.77 1.02 23.86
N GLN A 372 14.15 2.17 24.14
CA GLN A 372 13.37 2.94 23.19
C GLN A 372 14.25 3.93 22.40
N THR A 373 15.28 4.47 23.01
CA THR A 373 16.18 5.48 22.40
C THR A 373 17.65 5.13 22.65
N PRO A 374 18.57 5.64 21.78
CA PRO A 374 20.00 5.51 21.99
C PRO A 374 20.48 6.18 23.28
N ALA A 375 19.85 7.30 23.69
CA ALA A 375 20.16 8.00 24.93
C ALA A 375 19.86 7.15 26.15
N GLU A 376 18.68 6.55 26.24
CA GLU A 376 18.29 5.61 27.28
C GLU A 376 19.27 4.44 27.38
N LYS A 377 19.64 3.86 26.25
CA LYS A 377 20.61 2.76 26.18
C LYS A 377 21.98 3.19 26.71
N LYS A 378 22.46 4.38 26.35
CA LYS A 378 23.75 4.91 26.81
C LYS A 378 23.73 5.19 28.31
N GLN A 379 22.65 5.76 28.81
CA GLN A 379 22.46 6.05 30.24
C GLN A 379 22.50 4.77 31.08
N PHE A 380 21.82 3.70 30.62
CA PHE A 380 21.78 2.43 31.33
C PHE A 380 23.11 1.66 31.28
N LEU A 381 23.75 1.57 30.11
CA LEU A 381 24.98 0.80 29.91
C LEU A 381 26.26 1.53 30.37
N GLY A 382 26.20 2.86 30.49
CA GLY A 382 27.36 3.69 30.74
C GLY A 382 28.35 3.73 29.56
N THR A 383 29.61 4.08 29.85
CA THR A 383 30.67 4.18 28.84
C THR A 383 31.12 2.80 28.38
N LEU A 384 31.07 2.55 27.07
CA LEU A 384 31.47 1.27 26.49
C LEU A 384 33.00 1.25 26.21
N LYS A 385 33.61 0.08 26.22
CA LYS A 385 35.04 -0.10 25.90
C LYS A 385 35.45 0.52 24.58
N LYS A 386 34.59 0.43 23.55
CA LYS A 386 34.85 1.04 22.24
C LYS A 386 34.91 2.58 22.28
N ASP A 387 34.17 3.20 23.20
CA ASP A 387 34.14 4.66 23.35
C ASP A 387 35.40 5.16 24.08
N LEU A 388 35.92 4.34 25.01
CA LEU A 388 37.20 4.62 25.70
C LEU A 388 38.38 4.55 24.74
N VAL A 389 38.39 3.59 23.81
CA VAL A 389 39.47 3.43 22.81
C VAL A 389 39.48 4.56 21.79
N GLN A 390 38.33 5.23 21.53
CA GLN A 390 38.25 6.37 20.61
C GLN A 390 38.64 7.69 21.28
N SER A 391 38.68 7.77 22.60
CA SER A 391 39.06 8.95 23.38
C SER A 391 40.53 8.95 23.82
N SER A 392 41.24 7.84 23.64
CA SER A 392 42.67 7.69 23.77
C SER A 392 43.37 7.83 22.40
#